data_73f6aa8d5a1da19ea39593a20796d72e
#
_entry.id   73f6aa8d5a1da19ea39593a20796d72e
#
_cell.length_a   1.000
_cell.length_b   1.000
_cell.length_c   1.000
_cell.angle_alpha   90.00
_cell.angle_beta   90.00
_cell.angle_gamma   90.00
#
_symmetry.space_group_name_H-M   'P 1'
#
loop_
_entity.id
_entity.type
_entity.pdbx_description
1 polymer ?
#
loop_
_entity_poly.entity_id
_entity_poly.type
_entity_poly.pdbx_seq_one_letter_code
_entity_poly.pdbx_strand_id
1 'polypeptide(L)'
;MKVLYSRVSSESQNEERQVQKTEGFDYVLVDKCSGLIPLWERPQGSQIKKLIDSEKLTHLEVHSIDRLGRSTLDVLSVWKELSEKGVIVVCRNPSLRNLDENGKEDKFSQLMMSILSTMSDFERSLIRERQMEGIRLRKEKGLY
;
A
#
# COMPACT_ATOMS: atom_id res chain seq x y z
N MET A 1 -7.03 18.57 -1.30
CA MET A 1 -6.37 18.43 0.00
C MET A 1 -5.14 17.55 -0.11
N LYS A 2 -4.08 17.96 0.56
CA LYS A 2 -2.85 17.17 0.68
C LYS A 2 -2.82 16.50 2.05
N VAL A 3 -2.67 15.19 2.06
CA VAL A 3 -2.66 14.38 3.29
C VAL A 3 -1.33 13.66 3.42
N LEU A 4 -0.73 13.74 4.59
CA LEU A 4 0.39 12.89 4.99
C LEU A 4 -0.18 11.75 5.83
N TYR A 5 0.06 10.53 5.41
CA TYR A 5 -0.43 9.33 6.10
C TYR A 5 0.74 8.51 6.65
N SER A 6 0.56 8.02 7.84
CA SER A 6 1.51 7.17 8.52
C SER A 6 0.79 6.04 9.25
N ARG A 7 1.46 4.91 9.37
CA ARG A 7 1.02 3.79 10.19
C ARG A 7 2.18 3.30 11.05
N VAL A 8 1.92 3.14 12.33
CA VAL A 8 2.86 2.55 13.28
C VAL A 8 2.18 1.36 13.94
N SER A 9 2.96 0.35 14.34
CA SER A 9 2.42 -0.74 15.15
C SER A 9 2.08 -0.20 16.54
N SER A 10 1.18 -0.87 17.25
CA SER A 10 0.81 -0.49 18.62
C SER A 10 2.00 -0.50 19.59
N GLU A 11 3.06 -1.23 19.25
CA GLU A 11 4.29 -1.35 20.04
C GLU A 11 5.38 -0.37 19.59
N SER A 12 5.22 0.26 18.43
CA SER A 12 6.22 1.17 17.87
C SER A 12 6.13 2.54 18.50
N GLN A 13 7.30 3.07 18.87
CA GLN A 13 7.45 4.43 19.39
C GLN A 13 8.03 5.39 18.35
N ASN A 14 8.19 4.95 17.10
CA ASN A 14 8.84 5.71 16.03
C ASN A 14 7.86 6.53 15.20
N GLU A 15 6.75 6.95 15.77
CA GLU A 15 5.75 7.80 15.15
C GLU A 15 6.37 9.08 14.58
N GLU A 16 7.29 9.68 15.30
CA GLU A 16 7.97 10.92 14.92
C GLU A 16 8.75 10.81 13.61
N ARG A 17 9.34 9.64 13.32
CA ARG A 17 10.12 9.43 12.08
C ARG A 17 9.24 9.49 10.84
N GLN A 18 8.00 9.00 10.95
CA GLN A 18 7.10 8.92 9.81
C GLN A 18 6.41 10.26 9.52
N VAL A 19 6.25 11.09 10.55
CA VAL A 19 5.58 12.38 10.42
C VAL A 19 6.53 13.57 10.37
N GLN A 20 7.82 13.33 10.15
CA GLN A 20 8.78 14.42 9.91
C GLN A 20 8.40 15.18 8.65
N LYS A 21 8.65 16.51 8.63
CA LYS A 21 8.34 17.38 7.52
C LYS A 21 6.84 17.42 7.21
N THR A 22 6.06 17.84 8.20
CA THR A 22 4.59 17.92 8.10
C THR A 22 4.08 19.22 7.49
N GLU A 23 4.96 20.15 7.15
CA GLU A 23 4.57 21.43 6.55
C GLU A 23 3.99 21.22 5.15
N GLY A 24 2.95 21.99 4.83
CA GLY A 24 2.32 21.96 3.52
C GLY A 24 1.22 20.90 3.36
N PHE A 25 0.88 20.19 4.43
CA PHE A 25 -0.23 19.23 4.42
C PHE A 25 -1.46 19.80 5.11
N ASP A 26 -2.62 19.53 4.54
CA ASP A 26 -3.90 19.91 5.16
C ASP A 26 -4.22 19.02 6.35
N TYR A 27 -3.87 17.73 6.25
CA TYR A 27 -4.04 16.75 7.33
C TYR A 27 -2.81 15.87 7.48
N VAL A 28 -2.49 15.54 8.71
CA VAL A 28 -1.50 14.51 9.06
C VAL A 28 -2.25 13.43 9.84
N LEU A 29 -2.40 12.28 9.23
CA LEU A 29 -3.19 11.17 9.77
C LEU A 29 -2.29 10.00 10.12
N VAL A 30 -2.38 9.53 11.37
CA VAL A 30 -1.55 8.43 11.89
C VAL A 30 -2.46 7.33 12.41
N ASP A 31 -2.28 6.12 11.89
CA ASP A 31 -2.91 4.91 12.41
C ASP A 31 -1.94 4.15 13.30
N LYS A 32 -2.40 3.77 14.48
CA LYS A 32 -1.69 2.86 15.40
C LYS A 32 -2.39 1.51 15.34
N CYS A 33 -1.98 0.68 14.40
CA CYS A 33 -2.59 -0.62 14.18
C CYS A 33 -1.66 -1.56 13.42
N SER A 34 -2.04 -2.83 13.34
CA SER A 34 -1.31 -3.83 12.57
C SER A 34 -1.32 -3.50 11.07
N GLY A 35 -0.21 -3.75 10.40
CA GLY A 35 -0.11 -3.67 8.94
C GLY A 35 -0.95 -4.74 8.21
N LEU A 36 -1.49 -5.74 8.93
CA LEU A 36 -2.35 -6.77 8.37
C LEU A 36 -3.78 -6.28 8.13
N ILE A 37 -4.14 -5.10 8.66
CA ILE A 37 -5.44 -4.48 8.42
C ILE A 37 -5.37 -3.72 7.08
N PRO A 38 -6.29 -3.96 6.13
CA PRO A 38 -6.35 -3.22 4.88
C PRO A 38 -6.48 -1.72 5.13
N LEU A 39 -5.87 -0.90 4.26
CA LEU A 39 -5.82 0.55 4.44
C LEU A 39 -7.19 1.17 4.73
N TRP A 40 -8.20 0.82 3.93
CA TRP A 40 -9.52 1.43 4.04
C TRP A 40 -10.31 0.99 5.27
N GLU A 41 -9.87 -0.07 5.96
CA GLU A 41 -10.47 -0.54 7.22
C GLU A 41 -9.78 0.04 8.44
N ARG A 42 -8.65 0.71 8.27
CA ARG A 42 -7.94 1.38 9.37
C ARG A 42 -8.69 2.66 9.76
N PRO A 43 -8.68 3.07 11.04
CA PRO A 43 -9.41 4.25 11.50
C PRO A 43 -9.13 5.51 10.67
N GLN A 44 -7.86 5.86 10.47
CA GLN A 44 -7.50 7.04 9.69
C GLN A 44 -7.52 6.75 8.19
N GLY A 45 -7.21 5.53 7.78
CA GLY A 45 -7.34 5.10 6.38
C GLY A 45 -8.76 5.26 5.87
N SER A 46 -9.77 4.95 6.70
CA SER A 46 -11.17 5.16 6.35
C SER A 46 -11.52 6.64 6.14
N GLN A 47 -10.87 7.54 6.85
CA GLN A 47 -11.04 8.99 6.65
C GLN A 47 -10.48 9.42 5.30
N ILE A 48 -9.34 8.85 4.88
CA ILE A 48 -8.76 9.08 3.56
C ILE A 48 -9.75 8.62 2.48
N LYS A 49 -10.37 7.46 2.66
CA LYS A 49 -11.37 6.95 1.73
C LYS A 49 -12.55 7.91 1.56
N LYS A 50 -13.01 8.51 2.63
CA LYS A 50 -14.06 9.54 2.59
C LYS A 50 -13.63 10.76 1.78
N LEU A 51 -12.37 11.19 1.92
CA LEU A 51 -11.83 12.31 1.14
C LEU A 51 -11.74 11.97 -0.35
N ILE A 52 -11.43 10.72 -0.69
CA ILE A 52 -11.43 10.25 -2.07
C ILE A 52 -12.84 10.27 -2.65
N ASP A 53 -13.79 9.70 -1.93
CA ASP A 53 -15.18 9.58 -2.39
C ASP A 53 -15.86 10.94 -2.55
N SER A 54 -15.45 11.94 -1.77
CA SER A 54 -15.93 13.31 -1.89
C SER A 54 -15.10 14.18 -2.85
N GLU A 55 -14.15 13.57 -3.57
CA GLU A 55 -13.27 14.23 -4.55
C GLU A 55 -12.42 15.36 -3.96
N LYS A 56 -12.13 15.31 -2.66
CA LYS A 56 -11.35 16.34 -1.96
C LYS A 56 -9.85 16.01 -1.90
N LEU A 57 -9.49 14.72 -1.98
CA LEU A 57 -8.09 14.30 -1.90
C LEU A 57 -7.39 14.54 -3.22
N THR A 58 -6.30 15.30 -3.21
CA THR A 58 -5.45 15.55 -4.39
C THR A 58 -4.09 14.87 -4.28
N HIS A 59 -3.52 14.84 -3.08
CA HIS A 59 -2.20 14.28 -2.83
C HIS A 59 -2.22 13.43 -1.55
N LEU A 60 -1.62 12.26 -1.64
CA LEU A 60 -1.40 11.38 -0.49
C LEU A 60 0.09 11.07 -0.42
N GLU A 61 0.74 11.45 0.66
CA GLU A 61 2.14 11.14 0.88
C GLU A 61 2.29 10.13 2.01
N VAL A 62 3.18 9.16 1.81
CA VAL A 62 3.49 8.12 2.80
C VAL A 62 5.00 7.98 2.94
N HIS A 63 5.45 7.54 4.11
CA HIS A 63 6.87 7.30 4.36
C HIS A 63 7.40 6.15 3.50
N SER A 64 6.66 5.08 3.42
CA SER A 64 7.04 3.89 2.65
C SER A 64 5.80 3.27 2.00
N ILE A 65 6.03 2.58 0.89
CA ILE A 65 4.95 2.03 0.06
C ILE A 65 4.12 0.97 0.80
N ASP A 66 4.74 0.23 1.71
CA ASP A 66 4.08 -0.81 2.51
C ASP A 66 3.03 -0.26 3.49
N ARG A 67 2.98 1.06 3.69
CA ARG A 67 1.92 1.71 4.49
C ARG A 67 0.57 1.69 3.80
N LEU A 68 0.55 1.47 2.48
CA LEU A 68 -0.67 1.52 1.68
C LEU A 68 -1.50 0.23 1.69
N GLY A 69 -1.01 -0.82 2.29
CA GLY A 69 -1.76 -2.07 2.30
C GLY A 69 -1.18 -3.12 3.23
N ARG A 70 -1.89 -4.24 3.35
CA ARG A 70 -1.49 -5.38 4.18
C ARG A 70 -0.54 -6.35 3.48
N SER A 71 -0.45 -6.28 2.16
CA SER A 71 0.37 -7.15 1.32
C SER A 71 0.79 -6.40 0.07
N THR A 72 1.76 -6.95 -0.67
CA THR A 72 2.19 -6.37 -1.94
C THR A 72 1.03 -6.23 -2.92
N LEU A 73 0.18 -7.24 -3.01
CA LEU A 73 -0.99 -7.21 -3.90
C LEU A 73 -1.97 -6.11 -3.50
N ASP A 74 -2.21 -5.95 -2.21
CA ASP A 74 -3.10 -4.92 -1.69
C ASP A 74 -2.55 -3.52 -1.97
N VAL A 75 -1.24 -3.31 -1.78
CA VAL A 75 -0.55 -2.06 -2.11
C VAL A 75 -0.72 -1.71 -3.60
N LEU A 76 -0.53 -2.69 -4.48
CA LEU A 76 -0.70 -2.49 -5.92
C LEU A 76 -2.13 -2.09 -6.27
N SER A 77 -3.11 -2.72 -5.63
CA SER A 77 -4.52 -2.41 -5.81
C SER A 77 -4.86 -0.98 -5.39
N VAL A 78 -4.38 -0.56 -4.22
CA VAL A 78 -4.57 0.81 -3.70
C VAL A 78 -3.89 1.84 -4.61
N TRP A 79 -2.68 1.56 -5.04
CA TRP A 79 -1.92 2.43 -5.95
C TRP A 79 -2.67 2.66 -7.26
N LYS A 80 -3.18 1.58 -7.84
CA LYS A 80 -3.96 1.63 -9.08
C LYS A 80 -5.26 2.42 -8.89
N GLU A 81 -5.98 2.17 -7.82
CA GLU A 81 -7.22 2.88 -7.49
C GLU A 81 -6.99 4.39 -7.38
N LEU A 82 -5.96 4.79 -6.64
CA LEU A 82 -5.63 6.21 -6.47
C LEU A 82 -5.19 6.85 -7.78
N SER A 83 -4.42 6.14 -8.59
CA SER A 83 -3.99 6.61 -9.91
C SER A 83 -5.17 6.84 -10.85
N GLU A 84 -6.13 5.92 -10.89
CA GLU A 84 -7.34 6.01 -11.70
C GLU A 84 -8.22 7.19 -11.28
N LYS A 85 -8.19 7.54 -10.00
CA LYS A 85 -8.94 8.70 -9.47
C LYS A 85 -8.17 10.02 -9.58
N GLY A 86 -6.98 10.01 -10.17
CA GLY A 86 -6.19 11.21 -10.34
C GLY A 86 -5.52 11.72 -9.08
N VAL A 87 -5.45 10.91 -8.03
CA VAL A 87 -4.78 11.27 -6.78
C VAL A 87 -3.29 11.03 -6.93
N ILE A 88 -2.49 12.05 -6.64
CA ILE A 88 -1.03 11.93 -6.67
C ILE A 88 -0.57 11.28 -5.37
N VAL A 89 0.08 10.13 -5.50
CA VAL A 89 0.67 9.39 -4.36
C VAL A 89 2.18 9.59 -4.39
N VAL A 90 2.73 10.05 -3.28
CA VAL A 90 4.17 10.25 -3.12
C VAL A 90 4.66 9.35 -1.99
N CYS A 91 5.64 8.53 -2.31
CA CYS A 91 6.33 7.70 -1.33
C CYS A 91 7.72 8.29 -1.07
N ARG A 92 8.12 8.39 0.19
CA ARG A 92 9.42 8.97 0.56
C ARG A 92 10.56 7.98 0.47
N ASN A 93 10.32 6.71 0.81
CA ASN A 93 11.34 5.68 0.88
C ASN A 93 10.81 4.32 0.42
N PRO A 94 11.15 3.83 -0.78
CA PRO A 94 11.93 4.53 -1.81
C PRO A 94 11.17 5.73 -2.39
N SER A 95 11.88 6.69 -2.99
CA SER A 95 11.26 7.87 -3.59
C SER A 95 10.51 7.49 -4.86
N LEU A 96 9.20 7.39 -4.78
CA LEU A 96 8.31 7.00 -5.88
C LEU A 96 7.09 7.90 -5.90
N ARG A 97 6.52 8.08 -7.08
CA ARG A 97 5.23 8.74 -7.26
C ARG A 97 4.48 8.08 -8.42
N ASN A 98 3.16 8.06 -8.33
CA ASN A 98 2.34 7.43 -9.37
C ASN A 98 2.11 8.34 -10.57
N LEU A 99 1.86 9.61 -10.33
CA LEU A 99 1.54 10.60 -11.35
C LEU A 99 2.45 11.82 -11.18
N ASP A 100 2.73 12.51 -12.29
CA ASP A 100 3.35 13.83 -12.23
C ASP A 100 2.30 14.90 -11.94
N GLU A 101 2.72 16.15 -11.85
CA GLU A 101 1.81 17.27 -11.55
C GLU A 101 0.79 17.53 -12.67
N ASN A 102 1.04 17.01 -13.87
CA ASN A 102 0.12 17.09 -15.01
C ASN A 102 -0.84 15.90 -15.08
N GLY A 103 -0.78 14.99 -14.12
CA GLY A 103 -1.63 13.81 -14.09
C GLY A 103 -1.17 12.67 -14.99
N LYS A 104 0.04 12.74 -15.53
CA LYS A 104 0.63 11.68 -16.34
C LYS A 104 1.32 10.64 -15.46
N GLU A 105 1.23 9.39 -15.85
CA GLU A 105 1.87 8.29 -15.14
C GLU A 105 3.40 8.41 -15.17
N ASP A 106 4.02 8.24 -14.00
CA ASP A 106 5.46 8.21 -13.85
C ASP A 106 6.02 6.87 -14.34
N LYS A 107 6.87 6.91 -15.36
CA LYS A 107 7.40 5.70 -16.01
C LYS A 107 8.22 4.82 -15.07
N PHE A 108 9.01 5.44 -14.19
CA PHE A 108 9.81 4.68 -13.22
C PHE A 108 8.90 3.94 -12.23
N SER A 109 7.86 4.60 -11.74
CA SER A 109 6.89 3.98 -10.83
C SER A 109 6.11 2.88 -11.51
N GLN A 110 5.75 3.03 -12.79
CA GLN A 110 5.12 1.96 -13.56
C GLN A 110 6.01 0.73 -13.63
N LEU A 111 7.29 0.92 -13.90
CA LEU A 111 8.26 -0.18 -13.93
C LEU A 111 8.35 -0.87 -12.58
N MET A 112 8.49 -0.12 -11.50
CA MET A 112 8.56 -0.67 -10.15
C MET A 112 7.29 -1.43 -9.77
N MET A 113 6.12 -0.91 -10.12
CA MET A 113 4.85 -1.60 -9.88
C MET A 113 4.73 -2.88 -10.70
N SER A 114 5.22 -2.90 -11.92
CA SER A 114 5.26 -4.10 -12.76
C SER A 114 6.16 -5.19 -12.16
N ILE A 115 7.31 -4.81 -11.64
CA ILE A 115 8.24 -5.72 -10.96
C ILE A 115 7.58 -6.31 -9.71
N LEU A 116 6.98 -5.47 -8.86
CA LEU A 116 6.31 -5.91 -7.64
C LEU A 116 5.14 -6.85 -7.95
N SER A 117 4.37 -6.55 -9.00
CA SER A 117 3.26 -7.40 -9.44
C SER A 117 3.75 -8.77 -9.87
N THR A 118 4.81 -8.83 -10.66
CA THR A 118 5.42 -10.08 -11.12
C THR A 118 5.94 -10.90 -9.94
N MET A 119 6.63 -10.27 -8.99
CA MET A 119 7.10 -10.93 -7.78
C MET A 119 5.96 -11.49 -6.95
N SER A 120 4.88 -10.73 -6.80
CA SER A 120 3.68 -11.15 -6.07
C SER A 120 3.03 -12.39 -6.71
N ASP A 121 2.92 -12.40 -8.05
CA ASP A 121 2.41 -13.55 -8.79
C ASP A 121 3.30 -14.79 -8.63
N PHE A 122 4.61 -14.59 -8.65
CA PHE A 122 5.59 -15.66 -8.45
C PHE A 122 5.47 -16.26 -7.03
N GLU A 123 5.37 -15.43 -6.01
CA GLU A 123 5.19 -15.89 -4.63
C GLU A 123 3.91 -16.73 -4.47
N ARG A 124 2.81 -16.31 -5.09
CA ARG A 124 1.55 -17.05 -5.07
C ARG A 124 1.69 -18.40 -5.78
N SER A 125 2.40 -18.45 -6.90
CA SER A 125 2.67 -19.69 -7.63
C SER A 125 3.48 -20.68 -6.77
N LEU A 126 4.50 -20.21 -6.07
CA LEU A 126 5.29 -21.05 -5.16
C LEU A 126 4.44 -21.62 -4.02
N ILE A 127 3.58 -20.80 -3.42
CA ILE A 127 2.68 -21.25 -2.34
C ILE A 127 1.74 -22.33 -2.87
N ARG A 128 1.19 -22.12 -4.06
CA ARG A 128 0.28 -23.09 -4.70
C ARG A 128 0.99 -24.42 -4.98
N GLU A 129 2.20 -24.38 -5.51
CA GLU A 129 3.01 -25.59 -5.76
C GLU A 129 3.28 -26.36 -4.48
N ARG A 130 3.64 -25.65 -3.39
CA ARG A 130 3.86 -26.28 -2.08
C ARG A 130 2.62 -26.94 -1.54
N GLN A 131 1.45 -26.31 -1.70
CA GLN A 131 0.17 -26.88 -1.29
C GLN A 131 -0.18 -28.13 -2.08
N MET A 132 -0.01 -28.09 -3.41
CA MET A 132 -0.27 -29.24 -4.27
C MET A 132 0.67 -30.40 -3.98
N GLU A 133 1.94 -30.14 -3.74
CA GLU A 133 2.90 -31.16 -3.35
C GLU A 133 2.52 -31.80 -2.01
N GLY A 134 2.13 -31.00 -1.03
CA GLY A 134 1.67 -31.50 0.25
C GLY A 134 0.44 -32.40 0.13
N ILE A 135 -0.52 -32.03 -0.69
CA ILE A 135 -1.71 -32.84 -0.97
C ILE A 135 -1.31 -34.16 -1.63
N ARG A 136 -0.44 -34.13 -2.61
CA ARG A 136 0.06 -35.32 -3.31
C ARG A 136 0.72 -36.29 -2.33
N LEU A 137 1.62 -35.80 -1.49
CA LEU A 137 2.31 -36.62 -0.49
C LEU A 137 1.35 -37.26 0.52
N ARG A 138 0.32 -36.54 0.93
CA ARG A 138 -0.71 -37.09 1.83
C ARG A 138 -1.53 -38.19 1.17
N LYS A 139 -1.87 -38.03 -0.11
CA LYS A 139 -2.56 -39.09 -0.89
C LYS A 139 -1.69 -40.32 -1.03
N GLU A 140 -0.41 -40.17 -1.32
CA GLU A 140 0.54 -41.29 -1.43
C GLU A 140 0.69 -42.05 -0.10
N LYS A 141 0.54 -41.35 1.02
CA LYS A 141 0.57 -41.97 2.37
C LYS A 141 -0.76 -42.53 2.81
N GLY A 142 -1.80 -42.46 1.99
CA GLY A 142 -3.14 -42.97 2.33
C GLY A 142 -3.88 -42.15 3.38
N LEU A 143 -3.57 -40.87 3.51
CA LEU A 143 -4.19 -39.97 4.49
C LEU A 143 -5.46 -39.29 3.99
N TYR A 144 -5.84 -39.55 2.75
CA TYR A 144 -7.08 -39.07 2.14
C TYR A 144 -7.88 -40.26 1.62
#